data_4bc256cbc3c8993a073ac942b50e7e04
#
_entry.id   4bc256cbc3c8993a073ac942b50e7e04
#
_cell.length_a   1.000
_cell.length_b   1.000
_cell.length_c   1.000
_cell.angle_alpha   90.00
_cell.angle_beta   90.00
_cell.angle_gamma   90.00
#
_symmetry.space_group_name_H-M   'P 1'
#
loop_
_entity.id
_entity.type
_entity.pdbx_description
1 polymer ?
#
loop_
_entity_poly.entity_id
_entity_poly.type
_entity_poly.pdbx_seq_one_letter_code
_entity_poly.pdbx_strand_id
1 'polypeptide(L)'
;MNIQELKTKTSEILIDDAEKLGIENASTLRRQEILFAILKKHAEKGEEITGGGVLQLLQDGFGFLRAMESNYLPGPDDIYVSPSQIRRFGLRTGDTVEGPVRAPKDGERYFALLKVSKINFEEPEKVRHKIAFDNLTPLYPNSQLIMETEKTKVEKNIDLTPRLIDLVSPIGKGQRSLVISPPKAGKTMI
;
A
#
# COMPACT_ATOMS: atom_id res chain seq x y z
N MET A 1 11.54 17.14 1.55
CA MET A 1 12.19 15.83 1.32
C MET A 1 11.16 14.73 1.44
N ASN A 2 11.14 13.72 0.53
CA ASN A 2 10.17 12.62 0.57
C ASN A 2 10.80 11.34 1.13
N ILE A 3 10.20 10.77 2.16
CA ILE A 3 10.67 9.51 2.78
C ILE A 3 10.66 8.35 1.79
N GLN A 4 9.66 8.29 0.89
CA GLN A 4 9.55 7.20 -0.09
C GLN A 4 10.70 7.21 -1.10
N GLU A 5 11.15 8.39 -1.54
CA GLU A 5 12.32 8.51 -2.43
C GLU A 5 13.60 8.00 -1.78
N LEU A 6 13.79 8.25 -0.47
CA LEU A 6 14.91 7.68 0.27
C LEU A 6 14.83 6.16 0.37
N LYS A 7 13.61 5.62 0.53
CA LYS A 7 13.41 4.17 0.63
C LYS A 7 13.69 3.42 -0.67
N THR A 8 13.64 4.07 -1.81
CA THR A 8 13.99 3.45 -3.11
C THR A 8 15.49 3.38 -3.37
N LYS A 9 16.32 4.16 -2.65
CA LYS A 9 17.77 4.18 -2.81
C LYS A 9 18.41 2.86 -2.36
N THR A 10 19.52 2.48 -3.03
CA THR A 10 20.31 1.32 -2.61
C THR A 10 21.01 1.58 -1.27
N SER A 11 21.42 0.51 -0.57
CA SER A 11 22.10 0.64 0.73
C SER A 11 23.42 1.40 0.62
N GLU A 12 24.15 1.25 -0.49
CA GLU A 12 25.41 1.96 -0.76
C GLU A 12 25.21 3.48 -0.83
N ILE A 13 24.18 3.93 -1.58
CA ILE A 13 23.84 5.34 -1.71
C ILE A 13 23.38 5.93 -0.36
N LEU A 14 22.65 5.15 0.43
CA LEU A 14 22.21 5.58 1.75
C LEU A 14 23.36 5.75 2.74
N ILE A 15 24.38 4.88 2.67
CA ILE A 15 25.59 4.98 3.48
C ILE A 15 26.38 6.25 3.10
N ASP A 16 26.57 6.48 1.81
CA ASP A 16 27.25 7.69 1.30
C ASP A 16 26.51 8.98 1.72
N ASP A 17 25.18 8.99 1.61
CA ASP A 17 24.35 10.12 2.04
C ASP A 17 24.43 10.35 3.56
N ALA A 18 24.47 9.27 4.34
CA ALA A 18 24.61 9.34 5.79
C ALA A 18 25.99 9.89 6.21
N GLU A 19 27.07 9.45 5.58
CA GLU A 19 28.43 9.93 5.82
C GLU A 19 28.57 11.43 5.48
N LYS A 20 28.00 11.90 4.37
CA LYS A 20 27.95 13.32 3.98
C LYS A 20 27.20 14.18 5.01
N LEU A 21 26.21 13.59 5.70
CA LEU A 21 25.45 14.25 6.76
C LEU A 21 26.15 14.19 8.14
N GLY A 22 27.33 13.56 8.22
CA GLY A 22 28.12 13.43 9.45
C GLY A 22 27.56 12.39 10.43
N ILE A 23 26.93 11.33 9.92
CA ILE A 23 26.49 10.21 10.74
C ILE A 23 27.66 9.22 10.84
N GLU A 24 28.18 9.07 12.06
CA GLU A 24 29.26 8.15 12.34
C GLU A 24 28.81 6.70 12.28
N ASN A 25 29.68 5.81 11.78
CA ASN A 25 29.47 4.37 11.71
C ASN A 25 28.24 3.95 10.87
N ALA A 26 27.85 4.73 9.84
CA ALA A 26 26.70 4.44 8.99
C ALA A 26 26.75 3.02 8.37
N SER A 27 27.94 2.53 8.03
CA SER A 27 28.15 1.20 7.46
C SER A 27 27.81 0.02 8.38
N THR A 28 27.74 0.24 9.68
CA THR A 28 27.41 -0.80 10.69
C THR A 28 25.93 -0.86 11.03
N LEU A 29 25.17 0.18 10.65
CA LEU A 29 23.75 0.29 10.92
C LEU A 29 22.91 -0.53 9.93
N ARG A 30 21.76 -1.01 10.39
CA ARG A 30 20.77 -1.62 9.50
C ARG A 30 20.15 -0.55 8.60
N ARG A 31 19.72 -0.93 7.41
CA ARG A 31 19.11 -0.03 6.43
C ARG A 31 18.04 0.90 7.03
N GLN A 32 17.14 0.37 7.86
CA GLN A 32 16.10 1.17 8.51
C GLN A 32 16.67 2.18 9.52
N GLU A 33 17.73 1.82 10.23
CA GLU A 33 18.41 2.71 11.17
C GLU A 33 19.13 3.85 10.46
N ILE A 34 19.75 3.56 9.29
CA ILE A 34 20.38 4.58 8.44
C ILE A 34 19.32 5.58 7.95
N LEU A 35 18.19 5.07 7.43
CA LEU A 35 17.07 5.92 6.98
C LEU A 35 16.57 6.82 8.10
N PHE A 36 16.36 6.25 9.28
CA PHE A 36 15.92 7.00 10.46
C PHE A 36 16.92 8.10 10.84
N ALA A 37 18.22 7.80 10.87
CA ALA A 37 19.27 8.75 11.19
C ALA A 37 19.37 9.89 10.15
N ILE A 38 19.28 9.58 8.86
CA ILE A 38 19.24 10.59 7.79
C ILE A 38 18.04 11.52 7.97
N LEU A 39 16.84 10.95 8.18
CA LEU A 39 15.62 11.74 8.35
C LEU A 39 15.68 12.64 9.59
N LYS A 40 16.25 12.15 10.69
CA LYS A 40 16.47 12.93 11.90
C LYS A 40 17.38 14.13 11.64
N LYS A 41 18.47 13.93 10.90
CA LYS A 41 19.41 15.01 10.53
C LYS A 41 18.77 16.07 9.62
N HIS A 42 17.95 15.67 8.65
CA HIS A 42 17.20 16.62 7.81
C HIS A 42 16.17 17.41 8.63
N ALA A 43 15.47 16.74 9.55
CA ALA A 43 14.54 17.41 10.46
C ALA A 43 15.24 18.43 11.38
N GLU A 44 16.44 18.12 11.89
CA GLU A 44 17.26 19.05 12.69
C GLU A 44 17.68 20.30 11.87
N LYS A 45 17.82 20.16 10.55
CA LYS A 45 18.10 21.29 9.63
C LYS A 45 16.84 22.11 9.27
N GLY A 46 15.66 21.71 9.77
CA GLY A 46 14.40 22.42 9.51
C GLY A 46 13.78 22.13 8.14
N GLU A 47 14.23 21.11 7.44
CA GLU A 47 13.64 20.73 6.17
C GLU A 47 12.27 20.06 6.37
N GLU A 48 11.28 20.43 5.54
CA GLU A 48 9.99 19.78 5.57
C GLU A 48 10.11 18.35 5.03
N ILE A 49 9.74 17.39 5.87
CA ILE A 49 9.75 15.98 5.52
C ILE A 49 8.31 15.54 5.25
N THR A 50 8.09 14.95 4.09
CA THR A 50 6.81 14.30 3.74
C THR A 50 6.98 12.79 3.77
N GLY A 51 6.00 12.12 4.35
CA GLY A 51 5.98 10.67 4.42
C GLY A 51 4.58 10.12 4.17
N GLY A 52 4.52 8.83 3.88
CA GLY A 52 3.27 8.13 3.65
C GLY A 52 3.42 6.63 3.87
N GLY A 53 2.30 5.95 3.91
CA GLY A 53 2.25 4.51 4.05
C GLY A 53 0.82 4.03 4.23
N VAL A 54 0.67 2.74 4.47
CA VAL A 54 -0.61 2.10 4.71
C VAL A 54 -0.89 2.06 6.21
N LEU A 55 -2.04 2.59 6.59
CA LEU A 55 -2.42 2.70 8.01
C LEU A 55 -2.76 1.34 8.59
N GLN A 56 -2.14 1.04 9.72
CA GLN A 56 -2.55 -0.03 10.63
C GLN A 56 -3.06 0.60 11.93
N LEU A 57 -4.32 0.39 12.25
CA LEU A 57 -4.91 0.78 13.53
C LEU A 57 -4.57 -0.24 14.62
N LEU A 58 -4.28 0.24 15.81
CA LEU A 58 -4.09 -0.56 17.01
C LEU A 58 -5.30 -0.43 17.95
N GLN A 59 -5.41 -1.35 18.89
CA GLN A 59 -6.55 -1.42 19.82
C GLN A 59 -6.73 -0.16 20.66
N ASP A 60 -5.64 0.55 20.95
CA ASP A 60 -5.63 1.80 21.73
C ASP A 60 -6.13 3.03 20.94
N GLY A 61 -6.55 2.82 19.69
CA GLY A 61 -7.14 3.88 18.85
C GLY A 61 -6.15 4.79 18.14
N PHE A 62 -4.86 4.57 18.27
CA PHE A 62 -3.81 5.18 17.43
C PHE A 62 -3.38 4.21 16.31
N GLY A 63 -2.55 4.66 15.39
CA GLY A 63 -2.09 3.83 14.29
C GLY A 63 -0.68 4.16 13.85
N PHE A 64 -0.15 3.31 12.97
CA PHE A 64 1.11 3.50 12.29
C PHE A 64 0.94 3.39 10.78
N LEU A 65 1.65 4.23 10.05
CA LEU A 65 1.81 4.08 8.61
C LEU A 65 2.95 3.11 8.34
N ARG A 66 2.60 1.97 7.77
CA ARG A 66 3.54 0.90 7.43
C ARG A 66 4.04 1.06 6.01
N ALA A 67 5.28 0.72 5.78
CA ALA A 67 5.91 0.79 4.50
C ALA A 67 5.71 -0.50 3.69
N MET A 68 5.39 -0.38 2.42
CA MET A 68 5.27 -1.51 1.49
C MET A 68 6.61 -2.23 1.30
N GLU A 69 7.71 -1.48 1.28
CA GLU A 69 9.08 -1.97 1.11
C GLU A 69 9.52 -2.90 2.24
N SER A 70 8.91 -2.75 3.42
CA SER A 70 9.12 -3.60 4.59
C SER A 70 8.06 -4.70 4.73
N ASN A 71 7.30 -5.01 3.67
CA ASN A 71 6.16 -5.94 3.69
C ASN A 71 5.15 -5.61 4.83
N TYR A 72 4.97 -4.33 5.12
CA TYR A 72 4.11 -3.82 6.19
C TYR A 72 4.48 -4.28 7.61
N LEU A 73 5.70 -4.82 7.78
CA LEU A 73 6.21 -5.22 9.09
C LEU A 73 6.56 -4.00 9.95
N PRO A 74 6.41 -4.09 11.29
CA PRO A 74 6.80 -3.02 12.20
C PRO A 74 8.28 -2.67 12.07
N GLY A 75 8.58 -1.37 12.00
CA GLY A 75 9.95 -0.88 11.90
C GLY A 75 10.15 0.47 12.60
N PRO A 76 11.40 0.90 12.80
CA PRO A 76 11.73 2.19 13.41
C PRO A 76 11.35 3.37 12.50
N ASP A 77 11.15 3.14 11.23
CA ASP A 77 10.78 4.10 10.19
C ASP A 77 9.25 4.26 10.03
N ASP A 78 8.46 3.63 10.90
CA ASP A 78 7.02 3.79 10.93
C ASP A 78 6.63 5.20 11.38
N ILE A 79 5.51 5.69 10.84
CA ILE A 79 5.00 7.02 11.16
C ILE A 79 3.77 6.88 12.03
N TYR A 80 3.83 7.48 13.21
CA TYR A 80 2.73 7.51 14.16
C TYR A 80 1.59 8.41 13.67
N VAL A 81 0.36 7.92 13.79
CA VAL A 81 -0.87 8.66 13.49
C VAL A 81 -1.72 8.76 14.76
N SER A 82 -2.08 9.98 15.12
CA SER A 82 -2.82 10.24 16.36
C SER A 82 -4.30 9.80 16.28
N PRO A 83 -4.93 9.45 17.41
CA PRO A 83 -6.35 9.12 17.46
C PRO A 83 -7.27 10.25 16.98
N SER A 84 -6.84 11.50 17.18
CA SER A 84 -7.58 12.68 16.71
C SER A 84 -7.65 12.76 15.19
N GLN A 85 -6.54 12.49 14.51
CA GLN A 85 -6.48 12.44 13.04
C GLN A 85 -7.31 11.28 12.51
N ILE A 86 -7.19 10.10 13.10
CA ILE A 86 -7.97 8.92 12.72
C ILE A 86 -9.46 9.20 12.80
N ARG A 87 -9.95 9.74 13.92
CA ARG A 87 -11.36 10.07 14.08
C ARG A 87 -11.82 11.19 13.15
N ARG A 88 -11.01 12.24 12.99
CA ARG A 88 -11.37 13.40 12.15
C ARG A 88 -11.62 13.03 10.71
N PHE A 89 -10.80 12.14 10.15
CA PHE A 89 -10.86 11.73 8.74
C PHE A 89 -11.52 10.36 8.53
N GLY A 90 -11.98 9.70 9.59
CA GLY A 90 -12.59 8.38 9.52
C GLY A 90 -11.66 7.32 8.93
N LEU A 91 -10.36 7.40 9.26
CA LEU A 91 -9.34 6.50 8.71
C LEU A 91 -9.53 5.08 9.22
N ARG A 92 -9.23 4.11 8.36
CA ARG A 92 -9.33 2.68 8.66
C ARG A 92 -8.02 1.97 8.32
N THR A 93 -7.82 0.80 8.91
CA THR A 93 -6.72 -0.08 8.51
C THR A 93 -6.81 -0.38 7.02
N GLY A 94 -5.69 -0.21 6.31
CA GLY A 94 -5.60 -0.38 4.87
C GLY A 94 -5.70 0.93 4.07
N ASP A 95 -6.09 2.06 4.68
CA ASP A 95 -6.05 3.35 3.99
C ASP A 95 -4.60 3.80 3.79
N THR A 96 -4.27 4.24 2.57
CA THR A 96 -2.98 4.88 2.27
C THR A 96 -3.06 6.35 2.65
N VAL A 97 -2.16 6.80 3.51
CA VAL A 97 -2.16 8.17 4.03
C VAL A 97 -0.81 8.81 3.75
N GLU A 98 -0.82 10.05 3.28
CA GLU A 98 0.36 10.86 3.00
C GLU A 98 0.26 12.22 3.66
N GLY A 99 1.40 12.76 4.11
CA GLY A 99 1.46 14.09 4.66
C GLY A 99 2.82 14.48 5.25
N PRO A 100 2.96 15.73 5.70
CA PRO A 100 4.15 16.19 6.41
C PRO A 100 4.26 15.49 7.75
N VAL A 101 5.50 15.12 8.10
CA VAL A 101 5.86 14.44 9.34
C VAL A 101 6.86 15.27 10.13
N ARG A 102 6.84 15.12 11.43
CA ARG A 102 7.86 15.68 12.33
C ARG A 102 8.77 14.62 12.91
N ALA A 103 9.97 15.00 13.21
CA ALA A 103 10.90 14.16 13.98
C ALA A 103 10.33 13.82 15.35
N PRO A 104 10.76 12.68 15.92
CA PRO A 104 10.43 12.32 17.28
C PRO A 104 11.02 13.35 18.27
N LYS A 105 10.22 13.70 19.29
CA LYS A 105 10.67 14.52 20.43
C LYS A 105 11.40 13.64 21.46
N ASP A 106 11.99 14.29 22.46
CA ASP A 106 12.61 13.57 23.56
C ASP A 106 11.62 12.59 24.21
N GLY A 107 12.00 11.31 24.25
CA GLY A 107 11.14 10.21 24.72
C GLY A 107 10.24 9.55 23.67
N GLU A 108 10.11 10.11 22.48
CA GLU A 108 9.37 9.48 21.38
C GLU A 108 10.32 8.62 20.51
N ARG A 109 9.81 7.52 19.99
CA ARG A 109 10.60 6.60 19.12
C ARG A 109 10.32 6.75 17.64
N TYR A 110 9.15 7.28 17.27
CA TYR A 110 8.64 7.29 15.91
C TYR A 110 8.46 8.71 15.38
N PHE A 111 8.58 8.87 14.08
CA PHE A 111 8.10 10.08 13.41
C PHE A 111 6.58 10.20 13.59
N ALA A 112 6.07 11.40 13.66
CA ALA A 112 4.64 11.64 13.85
C ALA A 112 4.06 12.44 12.68
N LEU A 113 2.90 12.00 12.16
CA LEU A 113 2.17 12.70 11.12
C LEU A 113 1.63 14.02 11.68
N LEU A 114 2.01 15.15 11.05
CA LEU A 114 1.54 16.48 11.44
C LEU A 114 0.15 16.76 10.86
N LYS A 115 0.00 16.50 9.58
CA LYS A 115 -1.23 16.78 8.84
C LYS A 115 -1.45 15.70 7.79
N VAL A 116 -2.71 15.33 7.59
CA VAL A 116 -3.10 14.45 6.46
C VAL A 116 -3.24 15.31 5.22
N SER A 117 -2.43 15.06 4.20
CA SER A 117 -2.48 15.74 2.91
C SER A 117 -3.27 14.97 1.87
N LYS A 118 -3.11 13.63 1.86
CA LYS A 118 -3.86 12.74 0.96
C LYS A 118 -4.31 11.49 1.69
N ILE A 119 -5.45 10.96 1.28
CA ILE A 119 -6.01 9.67 1.71
C ILE A 119 -6.39 8.90 0.44
N ASN A 120 -5.81 7.69 0.26
CA ASN A 120 -6.05 6.87 -0.93
C ASN A 120 -5.83 7.65 -2.24
N PHE A 121 -4.77 8.47 -2.28
CA PHE A 121 -4.35 9.32 -3.41
C PHE A 121 -5.26 10.51 -3.71
N GLU A 122 -6.31 10.73 -2.92
CA GLU A 122 -7.24 11.84 -3.06
C GLU A 122 -7.12 12.85 -1.90
N GLU A 123 -7.68 14.05 -2.10
CA GLU A 123 -7.76 15.06 -1.05
C GLU A 123 -8.68 14.59 0.10
N PRO A 124 -8.34 14.88 1.36
CA PRO A 124 -9.10 14.39 2.51
C PRO A 124 -10.58 14.80 2.52
N GLU A 125 -10.90 15.93 1.91
CA GLU A 125 -12.27 16.43 1.85
C GLU A 125 -13.16 15.62 0.91
N LYS A 126 -12.61 15.11 -0.20
CA LYS A 126 -13.33 14.23 -1.12
C LYS A 126 -13.62 12.87 -0.50
N VAL A 127 -12.71 12.39 0.35
CA VAL A 127 -12.84 11.08 1.01
C VAL A 127 -13.80 11.11 2.20
N ARG A 128 -14.16 12.30 2.70
CA ARG A 128 -15.03 12.45 3.88
C ARG A 128 -16.41 11.80 3.73
N HIS A 129 -16.93 11.69 2.51
CA HIS A 129 -18.20 11.06 2.20
C HIS A 129 -18.07 9.60 1.70
N LYS A 130 -16.93 8.98 1.98
CA LYS A 130 -16.65 7.60 1.60
C LYS A 130 -17.67 6.65 2.21
N ILE A 131 -18.35 5.90 1.36
CA ILE A 131 -19.21 4.80 1.80
C ILE A 131 -18.33 3.62 2.21
N ALA A 132 -18.51 3.10 3.41
CA ALA A 132 -17.82 1.91 3.85
C ALA A 132 -18.23 0.71 3.00
N PHE A 133 -17.28 -0.19 2.70
CA PHE A 133 -17.54 -1.40 1.91
C PHE A 133 -18.70 -2.23 2.47
N ASP A 134 -18.80 -2.35 3.80
CA ASP A 134 -19.86 -3.09 4.48
C ASP A 134 -21.28 -2.49 4.27
N ASN A 135 -21.33 -1.23 3.87
CA ASN A 135 -22.58 -0.51 3.60
C ASN A 135 -22.97 -0.51 2.10
N LEU A 136 -22.15 -1.15 1.25
CA LEU A 136 -22.46 -1.28 -0.16
C LEU A 136 -23.56 -2.34 -0.35
N THR A 137 -24.52 -2.05 -1.22
CA THR A 137 -25.55 -3.03 -1.60
C THR A 137 -24.94 -4.05 -2.54
N PRO A 138 -24.93 -5.35 -2.21
CA PRO A 138 -24.44 -6.39 -3.11
C PRO A 138 -25.36 -6.51 -4.33
N LEU A 139 -24.74 -6.51 -5.50
CA LEU A 139 -25.45 -6.71 -6.78
C LEU A 139 -25.02 -8.05 -7.40
N TYR A 140 -25.96 -8.70 -8.08
CA TYR A 140 -25.61 -9.82 -8.94
C TYR A 140 -24.74 -9.34 -10.11
N PRO A 141 -23.79 -10.15 -10.61
CA PRO A 141 -22.98 -9.83 -11.77
C PRO A 141 -23.90 -9.61 -13.00
N ASN A 142 -23.95 -8.37 -13.48
CA ASN A 142 -24.78 -7.98 -14.62
C ASN A 142 -23.98 -7.70 -15.89
N SER A 143 -22.67 -7.83 -15.82
CA SER A 143 -21.75 -7.65 -16.94
C SER A 143 -20.93 -8.90 -17.14
N GLN A 144 -21.06 -9.54 -18.29
CA GLN A 144 -20.32 -10.77 -18.61
C GLN A 144 -18.85 -10.49 -18.86
N LEU A 145 -17.99 -11.36 -18.36
CA LEU A 145 -16.58 -11.44 -18.73
C LEU A 145 -16.47 -12.34 -19.97
N ILE A 146 -16.28 -11.73 -21.14
CA ILE A 146 -16.16 -12.46 -22.40
C ILE A 146 -14.76 -13.08 -22.45
N MET A 147 -14.70 -14.40 -22.46
CA MET A 147 -13.46 -15.17 -22.53
C MET A 147 -12.99 -15.42 -23.96
N GLU A 148 -13.92 -15.46 -24.93
CA GLU A 148 -13.62 -15.63 -26.35
C GLU A 148 -12.92 -14.39 -26.92
N THR A 149 -11.72 -14.55 -27.45
CA THR A 149 -10.94 -13.47 -28.09
C THR A 149 -11.02 -13.57 -29.62
N GLU A 150 -10.76 -12.45 -30.34
CA GLU A 150 -10.73 -12.44 -31.80
C GLU A 150 -9.69 -13.41 -32.41
N LYS A 151 -8.58 -13.65 -31.70
CA LYS A 151 -7.57 -14.63 -32.10
C LYS A 151 -8.10 -16.06 -32.14
N THR A 152 -9.04 -16.39 -31.26
CA THR A 152 -9.69 -17.70 -31.24
C THR A 152 -10.62 -17.92 -32.46
N LYS A 153 -10.98 -16.88 -33.22
CA LYS A 153 -11.85 -16.96 -34.37
C LYS A 153 -11.14 -17.26 -35.71
N VAL A 154 -9.82 -17.08 -35.80
CA VAL A 154 -9.08 -17.00 -37.04
C VAL A 154 -8.11 -18.17 -37.30
N GLU A 155 -7.68 -18.89 -36.27
CA GLU A 155 -6.64 -19.93 -36.42
C GLU A 155 -7.19 -21.36 -36.56
N LYS A 156 -6.54 -22.19 -37.40
CA LYS A 156 -6.92 -23.60 -37.64
C LYS A 156 -6.79 -24.53 -36.43
N ASN A 157 -6.06 -24.15 -35.40
CA ASN A 157 -5.96 -24.84 -34.09
C ASN A 157 -6.61 -23.98 -32.99
N ILE A 158 -7.92 -23.85 -33.08
CA ILE A 158 -8.71 -23.03 -32.17
C ILE A 158 -8.87 -23.77 -30.84
N ASP A 159 -8.44 -23.16 -29.76
CA ASP A 159 -8.86 -23.57 -28.40
C ASP A 159 -10.33 -23.12 -28.20
N LEU A 160 -11.23 -24.09 -28.22
CA LEU A 160 -12.66 -23.86 -28.05
C LEU A 160 -13.08 -23.69 -26.58
N THR A 161 -12.15 -23.87 -25.63
CA THR A 161 -12.44 -23.82 -24.20
C THR A 161 -13.05 -22.48 -23.76
N PRO A 162 -12.50 -21.31 -24.13
CA PRO A 162 -13.08 -20.01 -23.77
C PRO A 162 -14.51 -19.83 -24.30
N ARG A 163 -14.76 -20.26 -25.52
CA ARG A 163 -16.10 -20.19 -26.16
C ARG A 163 -17.10 -21.12 -25.48
N LEU A 164 -16.67 -22.32 -25.08
CA LEU A 164 -17.51 -23.25 -24.33
C LEU A 164 -17.89 -22.67 -22.96
N ILE A 165 -16.96 -22.03 -22.27
CA ILE A 165 -17.22 -21.36 -20.97
C ILE A 165 -18.27 -20.26 -21.18
N ASP A 166 -18.10 -19.40 -22.17
CA ASP A 166 -19.02 -18.29 -22.46
C ASP A 166 -20.43 -18.77 -22.79
N LEU A 167 -20.57 -19.94 -23.43
CA LEU A 167 -21.86 -20.51 -23.83
C LEU A 167 -22.54 -21.33 -22.72
N VAL A 168 -21.78 -22.12 -21.98
CA VAL A 168 -22.34 -23.11 -21.03
C VAL A 168 -22.35 -22.58 -19.59
N SER A 169 -21.33 -21.82 -19.20
CA SER A 169 -21.17 -21.28 -17.85
C SER A 169 -20.58 -19.87 -17.89
N PRO A 170 -21.32 -18.88 -18.40
CA PRO A 170 -20.82 -17.52 -18.52
C PRO A 170 -20.44 -16.96 -17.15
N ILE A 171 -19.32 -16.27 -17.10
CA ILE A 171 -18.76 -15.67 -15.89
C ILE A 171 -19.02 -14.16 -15.91
N GLY A 172 -19.59 -13.64 -14.84
CA GLY A 172 -19.81 -12.22 -14.66
C GLY A 172 -18.63 -11.52 -13.95
N LYS A 173 -18.43 -10.25 -14.26
CA LYS A 173 -17.42 -9.42 -13.57
C LYS A 173 -17.71 -9.34 -12.08
N GLY A 174 -16.72 -9.69 -11.23
CA GLY A 174 -16.87 -9.77 -9.78
C GLY A 174 -17.50 -11.06 -9.26
N GLN A 175 -17.87 -12.00 -10.14
CA GLN A 175 -18.41 -13.30 -9.73
C GLN A 175 -17.34 -14.17 -9.07
N ARG A 176 -17.74 -14.91 -8.04
CA ARG A 176 -16.94 -15.96 -7.43
C ARG A 176 -17.31 -17.30 -8.05
N SER A 177 -16.34 -17.96 -8.65
CA SER A 177 -16.52 -19.24 -9.34
C SER A 177 -15.63 -20.31 -8.77
N LEU A 178 -16.05 -21.57 -8.87
CA LEU A 178 -15.29 -22.74 -8.43
C LEU A 178 -15.20 -23.75 -9.57
N VAL A 179 -13.98 -24.12 -9.95
CA VAL A 179 -13.71 -25.15 -10.95
C VAL A 179 -13.39 -26.47 -10.23
N ILE A 180 -14.29 -27.44 -10.38
CA ILE A 180 -14.14 -28.78 -9.79
C ILE A 180 -13.93 -29.78 -10.90
N SER A 181 -12.87 -30.59 -10.80
CA SER A 181 -12.63 -31.70 -11.72
C SER A 181 -11.84 -32.82 -11.07
N PRO A 182 -11.93 -34.07 -11.54
CA PRO A 182 -11.04 -35.15 -11.13
C PRO A 182 -9.57 -34.82 -11.41
N PRO A 183 -8.63 -35.48 -10.74
CA PRO A 183 -7.20 -35.35 -11.07
C PRO A 183 -6.94 -35.69 -12.55
N LYS A 184 -6.02 -34.98 -13.19
CA LYS A 184 -5.61 -35.14 -14.58
C LYS A 184 -6.70 -34.88 -15.65
N ALA A 185 -7.80 -34.23 -15.30
CA ALA A 185 -8.89 -33.90 -16.24
C ALA A 185 -8.71 -32.57 -16.99
N GLY A 186 -7.51 -32.00 -17.00
CA GLY A 186 -7.24 -30.75 -17.73
C GLY A 186 -7.63 -29.47 -16.98
N LYS A 187 -7.91 -29.52 -15.67
CA LYS A 187 -8.30 -28.35 -14.86
C LYS A 187 -7.37 -27.12 -14.98
N THR A 188 -6.09 -27.37 -15.15
CA THR A 188 -5.06 -26.33 -15.29
C THR A 188 -5.00 -25.73 -16.71
N MET A 189 -5.66 -26.37 -17.67
CA MET A 189 -5.73 -25.89 -19.05
C MET A 189 -6.88 -24.91 -19.28
N ILE A 190 -7.86 -24.92 -18.38
CA ILE A 190 -8.97 -23.96 -18.33
C ILE A 190 -8.52 -22.70 -17.58
#